data_94715cbf092aef386a62fbe149be4877
#
_entry.id   94715cbf092aef386a62fbe149be4877
#
_cell.length_a   1.000
_cell.length_b   1.000
_cell.length_c   1.000
_cell.angle_alpha   90.00
_cell.angle_beta   90.00
_cell.angle_gamma   90.00
#
_symmetry.space_group_name_H-M   'P 1'
#
loop_
_entity.id
_entity.type
_entity.pdbx_description
1 polymer ?
#
loop_
_entity_poly.entity_id
_entity_poly.type
_entity_poly.pdbx_seq_one_letter_code
_entity_poly.pdbx_strand_id
1 'polypeptide(L)'
;MTIQKYNKKRSELIIAIHDMSLEDLEDVVEAIKLRRTYLHASTARSFAKGDKVEFEGRRGAQLQGVVQKVAKKYVTVDCTMYGGSVWRVPGAHLREVA
;
A
#
# COMPACT_ATOMS: atom_id res chain seq x y z
N MET A 1 -25.66 -5.47 0.30
CA MET A 1 -24.31 -5.25 -0.29
C MET A 1 -24.37 -5.51 -1.80
N THR A 2 -23.93 -4.58 -2.58
CA THR A 2 -23.97 -4.71 -4.02
C THR A 2 -22.67 -5.35 -4.52
N ILE A 3 -22.77 -6.53 -5.08
CA ILE A 3 -21.64 -7.25 -5.70
C ILE A 3 -21.10 -6.46 -6.91
N GLN A 4 -21.89 -5.58 -7.48
CA GLN A 4 -21.53 -4.72 -8.60
C GLN A 4 -20.32 -3.82 -8.35
N LYS A 5 -19.99 -3.58 -7.08
CA LYS A 5 -18.80 -2.81 -6.68
C LYS A 5 -17.49 -3.49 -7.06
N TYR A 6 -17.51 -4.79 -7.29
CA TYR A 6 -16.35 -5.60 -7.59
C TYR A 6 -16.39 -6.12 -9.02
N ASN A 7 -15.22 -6.40 -9.61
CA ASN A 7 -15.18 -7.11 -10.87
C ASN A 7 -15.62 -8.58 -10.64
N LYS A 8 -15.91 -9.30 -11.71
CA LYS A 8 -16.39 -10.67 -11.64
C LYS A 8 -15.50 -11.59 -10.80
N LYS A 9 -14.18 -11.50 -11.00
CA LYS A 9 -13.21 -12.33 -10.29
C LYS A 9 -13.23 -12.06 -8.79
N ARG A 10 -13.28 -10.80 -8.39
CA ARG A 10 -13.34 -10.41 -6.96
C ARG A 10 -14.67 -10.83 -6.35
N SER A 11 -15.76 -10.69 -7.08
CA SER A 11 -17.09 -11.10 -6.60
C SER A 11 -17.14 -12.59 -6.29
N GLU A 12 -16.59 -13.42 -7.18
CA GLU A 12 -16.51 -14.86 -6.97
C GLU A 12 -15.70 -15.22 -5.73
N LEU A 13 -14.57 -14.55 -5.54
CA LEU A 13 -13.73 -14.77 -4.37
C LEU A 13 -14.44 -14.38 -3.07
N ILE A 14 -15.12 -13.25 -3.06
CA ILE A 14 -15.85 -12.78 -1.88
C ILE A 14 -16.98 -13.72 -1.52
N ILE A 15 -17.69 -14.24 -2.51
CA ILE A 15 -18.74 -15.24 -2.29
C ILE A 15 -18.14 -16.50 -1.65
N ALA A 16 -17.00 -16.97 -2.17
CA ALA A 16 -16.31 -18.12 -1.62
C ALA A 16 -15.90 -17.91 -0.15
N ILE A 17 -15.45 -16.70 0.19
CA ILE A 17 -15.07 -16.35 1.57
C ILE A 17 -16.25 -16.49 2.53
N HIS A 18 -17.46 -16.14 2.10
CA HIS A 18 -18.65 -16.24 2.95
C HIS A 18 -19.01 -17.68 3.33
N ASP A 19 -18.55 -18.66 2.53
CA ASP A 19 -18.79 -20.08 2.79
C ASP A 19 -17.64 -20.78 3.51
N MET A 20 -16.58 -20.06 3.83
CA MET A 20 -15.39 -20.63 4.46
C MET A 20 -15.57 -20.87 5.96
N SER A 21 -14.94 -21.93 6.46
CA SER A 21 -14.81 -22.17 7.90
C SER A 21 -13.85 -21.15 8.51
N LEU A 22 -13.83 -21.06 9.84
CA LEU A 22 -12.88 -20.20 10.55
C LEU A 22 -11.43 -20.56 10.22
N GLU A 23 -11.13 -21.86 10.16
CA GLU A 23 -9.79 -22.33 9.81
C GLU A 23 -9.38 -21.89 8.41
N ASP A 24 -10.28 -22.03 7.43
CA ASP A 24 -10.01 -21.58 6.07
C ASP A 24 -9.80 -20.06 6.01
N LEU A 25 -10.58 -19.30 6.77
CA LEU A 25 -10.44 -17.84 6.82
C LEU A 25 -9.08 -17.42 7.40
N GLU A 26 -8.58 -18.12 8.40
CA GLU A 26 -7.26 -17.85 8.97
C GLU A 26 -6.16 -18.06 7.92
N ASP A 27 -6.25 -19.12 7.14
CA ASP A 27 -5.30 -19.39 6.05
C ASP A 27 -5.36 -18.32 4.97
N VAL A 28 -6.56 -17.87 4.62
CA VAL A 28 -6.76 -16.80 3.62
C VAL A 28 -6.16 -15.48 4.12
N VAL A 29 -6.37 -15.14 5.40
CA VAL A 29 -5.80 -13.93 6.00
C VAL A 29 -4.28 -13.97 5.94
N GLU A 30 -3.68 -15.10 6.24
CA GLU A 30 -2.22 -15.26 6.16
C GLU A 30 -1.73 -15.08 4.72
N ALA A 31 -2.41 -15.69 3.75
CA ALA A 31 -2.07 -15.55 2.34
C ALA A 31 -2.15 -14.08 1.89
N ILE A 32 -3.17 -13.35 2.35
CA ILE A 32 -3.32 -11.93 2.06
C ILE A 32 -2.15 -11.12 2.62
N LYS A 33 -1.75 -11.39 3.86
CA LYS A 33 -0.61 -10.71 4.50
C LYS A 33 0.68 -10.94 3.73
N LEU A 34 0.94 -12.16 3.31
CA LEU A 34 2.13 -12.52 2.53
C LEU A 34 2.15 -11.79 1.18
N ARG A 35 1.00 -11.77 0.49
CA ARG A 35 0.91 -11.09 -0.80
C ARG A 35 1.11 -9.59 -0.66
N ARG A 36 0.54 -8.98 0.35
CA ARG A 36 0.71 -7.54 0.62
C ARG A 36 2.16 -7.21 0.92
N THR A 37 2.84 -8.03 1.73
CA THR A 37 4.26 -7.84 2.04
C THR A 37 5.11 -7.90 0.77
N TYR A 38 4.85 -8.87 -0.10
CA TYR A 38 5.55 -9.00 -1.37
C TYR A 38 5.35 -7.76 -2.26
N LEU A 39 4.11 -7.30 -2.39
CA LEU A 39 3.79 -6.13 -3.22
C LEU A 39 4.41 -4.85 -2.66
N HIS A 40 4.40 -4.67 -1.35
CA HIS A 40 5.04 -3.52 -0.71
C HIS A 40 6.55 -3.50 -0.98
N ALA A 41 7.21 -4.64 -0.84
CA ALA A 41 8.65 -4.75 -1.11
C ALA A 41 8.96 -4.47 -2.59
N SER A 42 8.16 -5.01 -3.49
CA SER A 42 8.32 -4.80 -4.93
C SER A 42 8.12 -3.33 -5.30
N THR A 43 7.08 -2.70 -4.76
CA THR A 43 6.79 -1.29 -5.03
C THR A 43 7.85 -0.37 -4.43
N ALA A 44 8.31 -0.65 -3.22
CA ALA A 44 9.36 0.15 -2.59
C ALA A 44 10.63 0.18 -3.44
N ARG A 45 11.00 -0.96 -4.03
CA ARG A 45 12.18 -1.05 -4.89
C ARG A 45 12.08 -0.27 -6.19
N SER A 46 10.88 0.14 -6.59
CA SER A 46 10.69 0.95 -7.80
C SER A 46 11.05 2.42 -7.59
N PHE A 47 11.24 2.85 -6.35
CA PHE A 47 11.62 4.22 -6.02
C PHE A 47 13.12 4.34 -5.77
N ALA A 48 13.66 5.51 -6.05
CA ALA A 48 15.07 5.83 -5.81
C ALA A 48 15.21 7.11 -5.01
N LYS A 49 16.31 7.24 -4.28
CA LYS A 49 16.64 8.46 -3.54
C LYS A 49 16.62 9.67 -4.47
N GLY A 50 15.92 10.71 -4.07
CA GLY A 50 15.77 11.94 -4.85
C GLY A 50 14.47 12.01 -5.65
N ASP A 51 13.71 10.92 -5.75
CA ASP A 51 12.43 10.94 -6.45
C ASP A 51 11.42 11.80 -5.69
N LYS A 52 10.67 12.59 -6.44
CA LYS A 52 9.52 13.33 -5.89
C LYS A 52 8.32 12.40 -5.86
N VAL A 53 7.71 12.31 -4.68
CA VAL A 53 6.56 11.43 -4.47
C VAL A 53 5.48 12.16 -3.71
N GLU A 54 4.25 11.64 -3.83
CA GLU A 54 3.12 12.08 -3.02
C GLU A 54 2.44 10.89 -2.39
N PHE A 55 1.80 11.12 -1.28
CA PHE A 55 1.05 10.09 -0.55
C PHE A 55 -0.03 10.74 0.30
N GLU A 56 -0.99 9.93 0.71
CA GLU A 56 -2.03 10.36 1.61
C GLU A 56 -1.56 10.20 3.05
N GLY A 57 -1.50 11.30 3.78
CA GLY A 57 -1.15 11.31 5.20
C GLY A 57 -2.36 11.15 6.09
N ARG A 58 -2.22 11.56 7.34
CA ARG A 58 -3.32 11.51 8.30
C ARG A 58 -4.48 12.39 7.85
N ARG A 59 -5.71 11.93 8.12
CA ARG A 59 -6.95 12.66 7.80
C ARG A 59 -7.12 12.93 6.30
N GLY A 60 -6.53 12.09 5.45
CA GLY A 60 -6.69 12.22 4.01
C GLY A 60 -5.91 13.37 3.38
N ALA A 61 -5.00 14.01 4.12
CA ALA A 61 -4.21 15.09 3.56
C ALA A 61 -3.20 14.56 2.53
N GLN A 62 -3.14 15.20 1.37
CA GLN A 62 -2.13 14.87 0.35
C GLN A 62 -0.82 15.53 0.72
N LEU A 63 0.21 14.71 0.89
CA LEU A 63 1.55 15.16 1.25
C LEU A 63 2.52 14.88 0.10
N GLN A 64 3.49 15.75 -0.06
CA GLN A 64 4.55 15.60 -1.05
C GLN A 64 5.90 15.63 -0.37
N GLY A 65 6.84 14.93 -0.93
CA GLY A 65 8.20 14.93 -0.41
C GLY A 65 9.18 14.31 -1.38
N VAL A 66 10.40 14.17 -0.92
CA VAL A 66 11.51 13.60 -1.70
C VAL A 66 11.96 12.32 -1.00
N VAL A 67 12.16 11.27 -1.78
CA VAL A 67 12.64 9.99 -1.24
C VAL A 67 14.04 10.19 -0.68
N GLN A 68 14.18 9.88 0.60
CA GLN A 68 15.47 9.96 1.31
C GLN A 68 16.17 8.61 1.38
N LYS A 69 15.39 7.55 1.59
CA LYS A 69 15.92 6.19 1.74
C LYS A 69 14.87 5.19 1.31
N VAL A 70 15.30 4.13 0.63
CA VAL A 70 14.46 3.02 0.25
C VAL A 70 14.87 1.80 1.05
N ALA A 71 13.96 1.28 1.85
CA ALA A 71 14.14 0.03 2.57
C ALA A 71 13.34 -1.08 1.88
N LYS A 72 13.38 -2.28 2.42
CA LYS A 72 12.76 -3.46 1.82
C LYS A 72 11.25 -3.29 1.58
N LYS A 73 10.55 -2.65 2.50
CA LYS A 73 9.10 -2.51 2.49
C LYS A 73 8.65 -1.05 2.55
N TYR A 74 9.41 -0.23 3.25
CA TYR A 74 9.08 1.16 3.51
C TYR A 74 10.04 2.10 2.79
N VAL A 75 9.52 3.26 2.45
CA VAL A 75 10.30 4.35 1.86
C VAL A 75 10.27 5.51 2.84
N THR A 76 11.43 6.04 3.17
CA THR A 76 11.54 7.25 3.99
C THR A 76 11.42 8.47 3.10
N VAL A 77 10.43 9.30 3.35
CA VAL A 77 10.11 10.47 2.54
C VAL A 77 10.35 11.73 3.38
N ASP A 78 11.16 12.61 2.86
CA ASP A 78 11.45 13.89 3.51
C ASP A 78 10.50 14.96 2.96
N CYS A 79 9.56 15.38 3.79
CA CYS A 79 8.57 16.40 3.45
C CYS A 79 8.92 17.78 4.01
N THR A 80 10.10 17.95 4.57
CA THR A 80 10.47 19.22 5.23
C THR A 80 10.49 20.42 4.29
N MET A 81 10.80 20.21 3.02
CA MET A 81 10.74 21.28 2.00
C MET A 81 9.31 21.80 1.77
N TYR A 82 8.30 21.02 2.13
CA TYR A 82 6.90 21.36 1.93
C TYR A 82 6.19 21.67 3.25
N GLY A 83 6.96 21.94 4.30
CA GLY A 83 6.40 22.28 5.61
C GLY A 83 6.02 21.11 6.48
N GLY A 84 6.39 19.90 6.07
CA GLY A 84 6.09 18.69 6.81
C GLY A 84 7.30 18.14 7.58
N SER A 85 7.22 16.86 7.91
CA SER A 85 8.29 16.13 8.61
C SER A 85 8.76 14.95 7.76
N VAL A 86 9.63 14.13 8.32
CA VAL A 86 10.09 12.90 7.67
C VAL A 86 9.09 11.78 7.96
N TRP A 87 8.68 11.05 6.94
CA TRP A 87 7.70 9.98 7.04
C TRP A 87 8.29 8.66 6.58
N ARG A 88 7.83 7.57 7.19
CA ARG A 88 8.06 6.21 6.73
C ARG A 88 6.77 5.70 6.12
N VAL A 89 6.76 5.49 4.81
CA VAL A 89 5.55 5.16 4.05
C VAL A 89 5.74 3.84 3.32
N PRO A 90 4.76 2.92 3.41
CA PRO A 90 4.81 1.72 2.56
C PRO A 90 4.88 2.11 1.09
N GLY A 91 5.75 1.46 0.32
CA GLY A 91 5.94 1.80 -1.09
C GLY A 91 4.64 1.79 -1.90
N ALA A 92 3.72 0.89 -1.56
CA ALA A 92 2.44 0.78 -2.26
C ALA A 92 1.54 2.03 -2.10
N HIS A 93 1.81 2.88 -1.12
CA HIS A 93 1.03 4.10 -0.86
C HIS A 93 1.63 5.34 -1.52
N LEU A 94 2.78 5.20 -2.17
CA LEU A 94 3.46 6.31 -2.82
C LEU A 94 3.08 6.39 -4.30
N ARG A 95 3.02 7.61 -4.81
CA ARG A 95 2.87 7.88 -6.23
C ARG A 95 3.97 8.84 -6.65
N GLU A 96 4.53 8.60 -7.82
CA GLU A 96 5.53 9.47 -8.39
C GLU A 96 4.87 10.77 -8.87
N VAL A 97 5.52 11.89 -8.57
CA VAL A 97 5.07 13.20 -9.04
C VAL A 97 5.84 13.54 -10.31
N ALA A 98 5.09 13.78 -11.35
CA ALA A 98 5.67 14.14 -12.65
C ALA A 98 6.26 15.55 -12.66
#